data_196dc4cf13d3a1604fac541f954f1050
#
_entry.id   196dc4cf13d3a1604fac541f954f1050
#
_cell.length_a   1.000
_cell.length_b   1.000
_cell.length_c   1.000
_cell.angle_alpha   90.00
_cell.angle_beta   90.00
_cell.angle_gamma   90.00
#
_symmetry.space_group_name_H-M   'P 1'
#
loop_
_entity.id
_entity.type
_entity.pdbx_description
1 polymer ?
#
loop_
_entity_poly.entity_id
_entity_poly.type
_entity_poly.pdbx_seq_one_letter_code
_entity_poly.pdbx_strand_id
1 'polypeptide(L)'
;MSRLLDIRDLSIGFKTYGQTRPVLHKVNLYVNEGERVSLIGQSGSGKTVTMRSVIGTLPMPPGQVESGSIFYKGASLLDLSKQERNRLKGTGISIVLQDPLLSFNPVLTIKRQMDDIVRYSDIRMGRKRSATEREGHLIETLQKVRLQDGERILESYPMMLSGGMRQRVLIGMALLNKPKLLIADEPGTALDVTTQDEILTLLNNLVSEEGLSLLLITHNLGVVRKMADRVYVMEHGKIVETGTRDKIFKTPKHEYTRKLMGAVPPLYGKKVKTIDYKGSVPAIELDSVSKNFETRSGFFNSKIDIFRAANDVSLTINKGDIYGIAGESGSGKTTVAKMVLGLTEPNQGEIRLFGRSIDRFKGTSEFRKLIQ
;
A
#
# COMPACT_ATOMS: atom_id res chain seq x y z
N MET A 1 -20.31 -22.02 6.06
CA MET A 1 -18.92 -21.72 5.67
C MET A 1 -18.02 -22.12 6.83
N SER A 2 -16.92 -22.83 6.56
CA SER A 2 -15.95 -23.25 7.60
C SER A 2 -15.05 -22.07 7.96
N ARG A 3 -14.68 -21.95 9.24
CA ARG A 3 -13.71 -20.95 9.69
C ARG A 3 -12.32 -21.35 9.25
N LEU A 4 -11.68 -20.52 8.43
CA LEU A 4 -10.29 -20.71 7.99
C LEU A 4 -9.30 -20.19 9.04
N LEU A 5 -9.55 -18.98 9.54
CA LEU A 5 -8.81 -18.34 10.63
C LEU A 5 -9.79 -18.01 11.75
N ASP A 6 -9.42 -18.27 13.00
CA ASP A 6 -10.25 -17.95 14.17
C ASP A 6 -9.35 -17.50 15.34
N ILE A 7 -9.48 -16.24 15.71
CA ILE A 7 -8.78 -15.62 16.83
C ILE A 7 -9.78 -15.48 17.97
N ARG A 8 -9.46 -16.00 19.14
CA ARG A 8 -10.33 -16.01 20.31
C ARG A 8 -9.63 -15.40 21.51
N ASP A 9 -10.23 -14.34 22.07
CA ASP A 9 -9.83 -13.62 23.29
C ASP A 9 -8.32 -13.31 23.36
N LEU A 10 -7.71 -13.03 22.22
CA LEU A 10 -6.26 -12.83 22.11
C LEU A 10 -5.84 -11.54 22.80
N SER A 11 -5.00 -11.68 23.82
CA SER A 11 -4.36 -10.57 24.51
C SER A 11 -2.84 -10.68 24.39
N ILE A 12 -2.20 -9.57 24.01
CA ILE A 12 -0.75 -9.49 23.79
C ILE A 12 -0.22 -8.23 24.47
N GLY A 13 0.85 -8.40 25.23
CA GLY A 13 1.63 -7.32 25.80
C GLY A 13 3.07 -7.32 25.32
N PHE A 14 3.77 -6.22 25.54
CA PHE A 14 5.20 -6.07 25.28
C PHE A 14 5.94 -5.73 26.56
N LYS A 15 6.93 -6.54 26.90
CA LYS A 15 7.77 -6.31 28.07
C LYS A 15 8.82 -5.24 27.76
N THR A 16 8.73 -4.10 28.44
CA THR A 16 9.64 -2.97 28.28
C THR A 16 10.04 -2.44 29.66
N TYR A 17 11.33 -2.39 29.94
CA TYR A 17 11.88 -1.91 31.23
C TYR A 17 11.22 -2.57 32.46
N GLY A 18 11.00 -3.88 32.42
CA GLY A 18 10.43 -4.65 33.54
C GLY A 18 8.91 -4.59 33.68
N GLN A 19 8.22 -3.76 32.90
CA GLN A 19 6.77 -3.68 32.85
C GLN A 19 6.21 -4.26 31.57
N THR A 20 5.07 -4.95 31.64
CA THR A 20 4.34 -5.39 30.45
C THR A 20 3.31 -4.33 30.07
N ARG A 21 3.44 -3.78 28.86
CA ARG A 21 2.45 -2.86 28.28
C ARG A 21 1.49 -3.67 27.42
N PRO A 22 0.22 -3.76 27.78
CA PRO A 22 -0.76 -4.48 26.95
C PRO A 22 -1.04 -3.69 25.67
N VAL A 23 -1.15 -4.41 24.55
CA VAL A 23 -1.40 -3.83 23.21
C VAL A 23 -2.64 -4.43 22.58
N LEU A 24 -2.93 -5.72 22.78
CA LEU A 24 -4.17 -6.35 22.37
C LEU A 24 -4.96 -6.81 23.60
N HIS A 25 -6.27 -6.59 23.56
CA HIS A 25 -7.17 -6.87 24.66
C HIS A 25 -8.35 -7.72 24.21
N LYS A 26 -8.29 -9.05 24.42
CA LYS A 26 -9.33 -10.01 24.09
C LYS A 26 -9.86 -9.84 22.67
N VAL A 27 -8.95 -9.78 21.70
CA VAL A 27 -9.31 -9.64 20.27
C VAL A 27 -9.99 -10.91 19.80
N ASN A 28 -11.19 -10.75 19.23
CA ASN A 28 -11.97 -11.80 18.60
C ASN A 28 -12.17 -11.45 17.11
N LEU A 29 -11.65 -12.29 16.21
CA LEU A 29 -11.74 -12.09 14.76
C LEU A 29 -11.72 -13.44 14.07
N TYR A 30 -12.55 -13.63 13.06
CA TYR A 30 -12.47 -14.83 12.22
C TYR A 30 -12.58 -14.49 10.73
N VAL A 31 -12.05 -15.38 9.90
CA VAL A 31 -12.15 -15.33 8.44
C VAL A 31 -12.66 -16.69 7.98
N ASN A 32 -13.73 -16.73 7.19
CA ASN A 32 -14.23 -17.95 6.57
C ASN A 32 -13.47 -18.24 5.25
N GLU A 33 -13.57 -19.48 4.76
CA GLU A 33 -13.02 -19.82 3.45
C GLU A 33 -13.69 -19.00 2.34
N GLY A 34 -12.88 -18.38 1.45
CA GLY A 34 -13.34 -17.55 0.34
C GLY A 34 -13.89 -16.17 0.75
N GLU A 35 -13.76 -15.77 2.02
CA GLU A 35 -14.29 -14.50 2.52
C GLU A 35 -13.25 -13.38 2.44
N ARG A 36 -13.73 -12.15 2.17
CA ARG A 36 -12.94 -10.90 2.22
C ARG A 36 -13.28 -10.15 3.51
N VAL A 37 -12.40 -10.23 4.48
CA VAL A 37 -12.54 -9.56 5.77
C VAL A 37 -11.62 -8.35 5.81
N SER A 38 -12.12 -7.20 6.25
CA SER A 38 -11.28 -6.03 6.50
C SER A 38 -11.15 -5.75 8.00
N LEU A 39 -9.93 -5.47 8.44
CA LEU A 39 -9.62 -4.97 9.78
C LEU A 39 -9.20 -3.51 9.66
N ILE A 40 -10.04 -2.60 10.18
CA ILE A 40 -9.85 -1.16 10.09
C ILE A 40 -9.64 -0.52 11.46
N GLY A 41 -9.05 0.67 11.47
CA GLY A 41 -8.78 1.46 12.68
C GLY A 41 -7.63 2.42 12.44
N GLN A 42 -7.45 3.40 13.34
CA GLN A 42 -6.33 4.35 13.26
C GLN A 42 -4.97 3.68 13.41
N SER A 43 -3.90 4.39 13.04
CA SER A 43 -2.53 3.95 13.32
C SER A 43 -2.36 3.69 14.83
N GLY A 44 -1.63 2.62 15.18
CA GLY A 44 -1.44 2.22 16.57
C GLY A 44 -2.62 1.47 17.22
N SER A 45 -3.74 1.21 16.52
CA SER A 45 -4.88 0.48 17.10
C SER A 45 -4.63 -1.01 17.38
N GLY A 46 -3.51 -1.60 16.91
CA GLY A 46 -3.16 -3.01 17.13
C GLY A 46 -3.26 -3.92 15.89
N LYS A 47 -3.69 -3.42 14.73
CA LYS A 47 -3.89 -4.20 13.49
C LYS A 47 -2.65 -4.99 13.08
N THR A 48 -1.49 -4.33 12.99
CA THR A 48 -0.22 -4.95 12.62
C THR A 48 0.25 -5.99 13.65
N VAL A 49 -0.01 -5.75 14.94
CA VAL A 49 0.31 -6.73 15.99
C VAL A 49 -0.56 -7.98 15.84
N THR A 50 -1.87 -7.80 15.59
CA THR A 50 -2.80 -8.90 15.33
C THR A 50 -2.34 -9.74 14.12
N MET A 51 -2.00 -9.08 13.01
CA MET A 51 -1.50 -9.74 11.80
C MET A 51 -0.20 -10.51 12.06
N ARG A 52 0.80 -9.87 12.68
CA ARG A 52 2.09 -10.51 12.95
C ARG A 52 1.96 -11.70 13.89
N SER A 53 0.99 -11.69 14.78
CA SER A 53 0.69 -12.83 15.67
C SER A 53 0.17 -14.03 14.89
N VAL A 54 -0.73 -13.79 13.91
CA VAL A 54 -1.26 -14.84 13.03
C VAL A 54 -0.14 -15.51 12.22
N ILE A 55 0.77 -14.70 11.65
CA ILE A 55 1.86 -15.21 10.81
C ILE A 55 3.01 -15.79 11.65
N GLY A 56 3.03 -15.50 12.96
CA GLY A 56 4.14 -15.90 13.85
C GLY A 56 5.44 -15.16 13.54
N THR A 57 5.35 -13.87 13.19
CA THR A 57 6.50 -12.96 12.95
C THR A 57 6.60 -11.88 14.02
N LEU A 58 5.75 -11.92 15.03
CA LEU A 58 5.87 -11.03 16.16
C LEU A 58 7.14 -11.42 16.95
N PRO A 59 8.07 -10.45 17.22
CA PRO A 59 9.24 -10.74 18.05
C PRO A 59 8.83 -11.17 19.47
N MET A 60 9.17 -12.35 19.86
CA MET A 60 8.90 -12.90 21.19
C MET A 60 10.19 -13.47 21.78
N PRO A 61 10.85 -12.82 22.75
CA PRO A 61 10.56 -11.49 23.33
C PRO A 61 10.84 -10.31 22.36
N PRO A 62 10.40 -9.07 22.61
CA PRO A 62 9.74 -8.56 23.83
C PRO A 62 8.22 -8.80 23.87
N GLY A 63 7.59 -9.28 22.77
CA GLY A 63 6.16 -9.63 22.77
C GLY A 63 5.87 -10.83 23.66
N GLN A 64 4.68 -10.87 24.23
CA GLN A 64 4.19 -11.97 25.05
C GLN A 64 2.69 -12.16 24.81
N VAL A 65 2.27 -13.40 24.52
CA VAL A 65 0.84 -13.76 24.54
C VAL A 65 0.43 -13.93 25.99
N GLU A 66 -0.50 -13.09 26.46
CA GLU A 66 -1.02 -13.13 27.83
C GLU A 66 -2.18 -14.11 27.94
N SER A 67 -3.05 -14.13 26.95
CA SER A 67 -4.20 -15.07 26.91
C SER A 67 -4.73 -15.22 25.47
N GLY A 68 -5.65 -16.18 25.30
CA GLY A 68 -6.36 -16.42 24.06
C GLY A 68 -5.67 -17.41 23.13
N SER A 69 -6.22 -17.59 21.96
CA SER A 69 -5.79 -18.60 20.98
C SER A 69 -5.99 -18.13 19.57
N ILE A 70 -5.20 -18.69 18.64
CA ILE A 70 -5.30 -18.43 17.20
C ILE A 70 -5.38 -19.80 16.52
N PHE A 71 -6.45 -20.06 15.81
CA PHE A 71 -6.66 -21.30 15.06
C PHE A 71 -6.61 -21.04 13.55
N TYR A 72 -5.94 -21.94 12.84
CA TYR A 72 -5.98 -22.00 11.38
C TYR A 72 -6.46 -23.40 10.97
N LYS A 73 -7.58 -23.50 10.26
CA LYS A 73 -8.25 -24.78 9.94
C LYS A 73 -8.45 -25.68 11.16
N GLY A 74 -8.78 -25.08 12.29
CA GLY A 74 -8.99 -25.78 13.56
C GLY A 74 -7.72 -26.16 14.35
N ALA A 75 -6.52 -26.02 13.77
CA ALA A 75 -5.26 -26.25 14.47
C ALA A 75 -4.78 -24.97 15.17
N SER A 76 -4.35 -25.08 16.44
CA SER A 76 -3.80 -23.94 17.20
C SER A 76 -2.45 -23.51 16.64
N LEU A 77 -2.34 -22.26 16.17
CA LEU A 77 -1.09 -21.71 15.65
C LEU A 77 -0.07 -21.41 16.76
N LEU A 78 -0.53 -21.18 17.99
CA LEU A 78 0.35 -20.86 19.11
C LEU A 78 1.11 -22.10 19.61
N ASP A 79 0.51 -23.29 19.47
CA ASP A 79 1.06 -24.55 19.94
C ASP A 79 1.93 -25.26 18.89
N LEU A 80 1.94 -24.76 17.65
CA LEU A 80 2.75 -25.37 16.59
C LEU A 80 4.24 -25.25 16.87
N SER A 81 4.96 -26.33 16.59
CA SER A 81 6.42 -26.32 16.53
C SER A 81 6.94 -25.31 15.47
N LYS A 82 8.19 -24.92 15.59
CA LYS A 82 8.84 -24.03 14.59
C LYS A 82 8.79 -24.63 13.18
N GLN A 83 8.90 -25.95 13.05
CA GLN A 83 8.85 -26.62 11.74
C GLN A 83 7.44 -26.56 11.13
N GLU A 84 6.40 -26.87 11.91
CA GLU A 84 5.00 -26.83 11.45
C GLU A 84 4.61 -25.40 11.08
N ARG A 85 4.97 -24.42 11.90
CA ARG A 85 4.74 -23.00 11.62
C ARG A 85 5.42 -22.55 10.33
N ASN A 86 6.65 -23.02 10.08
CA ASN A 86 7.37 -22.72 8.84
C ASN A 86 6.75 -23.42 7.62
N ARG A 87 6.10 -24.57 7.78
CA ARG A 87 5.35 -25.22 6.68
C ARG A 87 4.12 -24.44 6.29
N LEU A 88 3.44 -23.79 7.23
CA LEU A 88 2.26 -22.97 6.94
C LEU A 88 2.60 -21.64 6.24
N LYS A 89 3.80 -21.08 6.46
CA LYS A 89 4.22 -19.84 5.83
C LYS A 89 4.34 -20.01 4.31
N GLY A 90 3.58 -19.21 3.58
CA GLY A 90 3.52 -19.23 2.12
C GLY A 90 2.60 -20.27 1.52
N THR A 91 2.37 -21.44 2.17
CA THR A 91 1.50 -22.52 1.65
C THR A 91 0.09 -22.48 2.25
N GLY A 92 -0.05 -22.11 3.51
CA GLY A 92 -1.34 -21.93 4.17
C GLY A 92 -1.72 -20.46 4.25
N ILE A 93 -0.82 -19.68 4.83
CA ILE A 93 -0.98 -18.24 5.06
C ILE A 93 0.17 -17.51 4.38
N SER A 94 -0.15 -16.48 3.60
CA SER A 94 0.82 -15.59 3.00
C SER A 94 0.51 -14.12 3.32
N ILE A 95 1.47 -13.24 3.09
CA ILE A 95 1.36 -11.83 3.40
C ILE A 95 1.90 -10.96 2.27
N VAL A 96 1.20 -9.84 2.05
CA VAL A 96 1.68 -8.69 1.28
C VAL A 96 1.81 -7.51 2.24
N LEU A 97 3.02 -6.97 2.37
CA LEU A 97 3.33 -5.83 3.26
C LEU A 97 3.06 -4.49 2.56
N GLN A 98 2.93 -3.45 3.36
CA GLN A 98 2.60 -2.09 2.95
C GLN A 98 3.61 -1.47 1.99
N ASP A 99 4.91 -1.64 2.25
CA ASP A 99 5.98 -1.06 1.42
C ASP A 99 6.64 -2.14 0.56
N PRO A 100 6.42 -2.11 -0.77
CA PRO A 100 7.06 -3.05 -1.67
C PRO A 100 8.58 -2.95 -1.65
N LEU A 101 9.16 -1.75 -1.54
CA LEU A 101 10.60 -1.58 -1.58
C LEU A 101 11.32 -2.25 -0.42
N LEU A 102 10.73 -2.20 0.77
CA LEU A 102 11.27 -2.86 1.97
C LEU A 102 11.12 -4.39 1.92
N SER A 103 10.29 -4.90 1.02
CA SER A 103 10.02 -6.33 0.88
C SER A 103 10.98 -7.05 -0.07
N PHE A 104 11.65 -6.30 -0.95
CA PHE A 104 12.62 -6.85 -1.90
C PHE A 104 14.06 -6.69 -1.40
N ASN A 105 14.88 -7.66 -1.78
CA ASN A 105 16.33 -7.46 -1.75
C ASN A 105 16.76 -6.69 -3.01
N PRO A 106 17.30 -5.44 -2.89
CA PRO A 106 17.56 -4.59 -4.05
C PRO A 106 18.70 -5.09 -4.95
N VAL A 107 19.58 -5.95 -4.44
CA VAL A 107 20.76 -6.46 -5.17
C VAL A 107 20.52 -7.84 -5.81
N LEU A 108 19.31 -8.40 -5.68
CA LEU A 108 18.93 -9.66 -6.32
C LEU A 108 17.88 -9.41 -7.40
N THR A 109 17.95 -10.16 -8.50
CA THR A 109 16.90 -10.13 -9.54
C THR A 109 15.58 -10.67 -8.99
N ILE A 110 14.48 -10.33 -9.63
CA ILE A 110 13.14 -10.86 -9.30
C ILE A 110 13.14 -12.38 -9.40
N LYS A 111 13.75 -12.95 -10.46
CA LYS A 111 13.91 -14.40 -10.67
C LYS A 111 14.51 -15.08 -9.44
N ARG A 112 15.65 -14.56 -8.97
CA ARG A 112 16.35 -15.15 -7.83
C ARG A 112 15.47 -15.17 -6.58
N GLN A 113 14.79 -14.07 -6.28
CA GLN A 113 13.95 -13.95 -5.10
C GLN A 113 12.71 -14.85 -5.18
N MET A 114 12.05 -14.93 -6.33
CA MET A 114 10.90 -15.80 -6.54
C MET A 114 11.31 -17.28 -6.54
N ASP A 115 12.41 -17.66 -7.22
CA ASP A 115 12.91 -19.05 -7.24
C ASP A 115 13.28 -19.53 -5.85
N ASP A 116 13.93 -18.70 -5.03
CA ASP A 116 14.24 -19.07 -3.63
C ASP A 116 12.98 -19.40 -2.82
N ILE A 117 11.87 -18.66 -2.99
CA ILE A 117 10.59 -18.95 -2.33
C ILE A 117 10.08 -20.34 -2.74
N VAL A 118 10.07 -20.65 -4.03
CA VAL A 118 9.60 -21.96 -4.53
C VAL A 118 10.53 -23.07 -4.08
N ARG A 119 11.84 -22.91 -4.24
CA ARG A 119 12.85 -23.89 -3.88
C ARG A 119 12.79 -24.27 -2.39
N TYR A 120 12.73 -23.27 -1.51
CA TYR A 120 12.62 -23.53 -0.07
C TYR A 120 11.28 -24.16 0.32
N SER A 121 10.20 -23.83 -0.39
CA SER A 121 8.92 -24.49 -0.22
C SER A 121 8.98 -25.95 -0.66
N ASP A 122 9.57 -26.22 -1.81
CA ASP A 122 9.72 -27.59 -2.33
C ASP A 122 10.54 -28.48 -1.39
N ILE A 123 11.67 -27.96 -0.86
CA ILE A 123 12.47 -28.65 0.14
C ILE A 123 11.63 -29.02 1.38
N ARG A 124 10.85 -28.04 1.90
CA ARG A 124 10.00 -28.26 3.09
C ARG A 124 8.87 -29.26 2.86
N MET A 125 8.38 -29.34 1.63
CA MET A 125 7.27 -30.21 1.23
C MET A 125 7.73 -31.55 0.61
N GLY A 126 9.05 -31.78 0.51
CA GLY A 126 9.62 -32.97 -0.12
C GLY A 126 9.36 -33.05 -1.63
N ARG A 127 9.11 -31.91 -2.30
CA ARG A 127 8.89 -31.84 -3.75
C ARG A 127 10.20 -31.66 -4.49
N LYS A 128 10.27 -32.24 -5.71
CA LYS A 128 11.42 -32.09 -6.60
C LYS A 128 10.94 -31.47 -7.91
N ARG A 129 11.22 -30.18 -8.11
CA ARG A 129 11.02 -29.48 -9.39
C ARG A 129 12.36 -29.17 -10.03
N SER A 130 12.49 -29.39 -11.34
CA SER A 130 13.63 -28.92 -12.12
C SER A 130 13.69 -27.39 -12.16
N ALA A 131 14.82 -26.81 -12.58
CA ALA A 131 14.95 -25.38 -12.75
C ALA A 131 13.96 -24.83 -13.79
N THR A 132 13.78 -25.55 -14.90
CA THR A 132 12.84 -25.19 -15.97
C THR A 132 11.39 -25.19 -15.49
N GLU A 133 10.97 -26.21 -14.72
CA GLU A 133 9.62 -26.27 -14.17
C GLU A 133 9.36 -25.14 -13.17
N ARG A 134 10.36 -24.77 -12.36
CA ARG A 134 10.22 -23.61 -11.48
C ARG A 134 10.09 -22.31 -12.26
N GLU A 135 10.93 -22.10 -13.27
CA GLU A 135 10.87 -20.89 -14.12
C GLU A 135 9.52 -20.76 -14.82
N GLY A 136 9.01 -21.82 -15.42
CA GLY A 136 7.65 -21.84 -15.98
C GLY A 136 6.58 -21.46 -14.95
N HIS A 137 6.70 -21.98 -13.72
CA HIS A 137 5.79 -21.62 -12.64
C HIS A 137 5.90 -20.15 -12.21
N LEU A 138 7.11 -19.54 -12.23
CA LEU A 138 7.29 -18.13 -11.98
C LEU A 138 6.60 -17.26 -13.05
N ILE A 139 6.80 -17.60 -14.32
CA ILE A 139 6.18 -16.89 -15.45
C ILE A 139 4.65 -16.98 -15.39
N GLU A 140 4.08 -18.18 -15.17
CA GLU A 140 2.65 -18.38 -14.97
C GLU A 140 2.11 -17.50 -13.84
N THR A 141 2.85 -17.43 -12.72
CA THR A 141 2.44 -16.62 -11.58
C THR A 141 2.48 -15.11 -11.90
N LEU A 142 3.47 -14.64 -12.66
CA LEU A 142 3.53 -13.24 -13.11
C LEU A 142 2.36 -12.91 -14.06
N GLN A 143 1.97 -13.81 -14.93
CA GLN A 143 0.80 -13.65 -15.81
C GLN A 143 -0.50 -13.53 -14.99
N LYS A 144 -0.68 -14.34 -13.95
CA LYS A 144 -1.84 -14.24 -13.02
C LYS A 144 -1.96 -12.87 -12.38
N VAL A 145 -0.85 -12.23 -12.07
CA VAL A 145 -0.84 -10.85 -11.55
C VAL A 145 -0.79 -9.78 -12.65
N ARG A 146 -1.17 -10.15 -13.88
CA ARG A 146 -1.27 -9.26 -15.04
C ARG A 146 0.06 -8.59 -15.43
N LEU A 147 1.15 -9.33 -15.33
CA LEU A 147 2.47 -8.96 -15.82
C LEU A 147 2.80 -9.84 -17.03
N GLN A 148 2.63 -9.30 -18.24
CA GLN A 148 2.72 -10.08 -19.50
C GLN A 148 4.16 -10.41 -19.91
N ASP A 149 5.12 -9.51 -19.64
CA ASP A 149 6.52 -9.67 -20.02
C ASP A 149 7.31 -10.34 -18.89
N GLY A 150 6.92 -11.60 -18.57
CA GLY A 150 7.43 -12.34 -17.42
C GLY A 150 8.94 -12.55 -17.46
N GLU A 151 9.51 -12.89 -18.63
CA GLU A 151 10.95 -13.13 -18.79
C GLU A 151 11.76 -11.89 -18.47
N ARG A 152 11.43 -10.75 -19.09
CA ARG A 152 12.11 -9.47 -18.81
C ARG A 152 12.00 -9.06 -17.34
N ILE A 153 10.81 -9.27 -16.73
CA ILE A 153 10.58 -8.93 -15.33
C ILE A 153 11.43 -9.82 -14.42
N LEU A 154 11.53 -11.11 -14.70
CA LEU A 154 12.34 -12.03 -13.91
C LEU A 154 13.82 -11.62 -13.89
N GLU A 155 14.36 -11.16 -15.01
CA GLU A 155 15.76 -10.70 -15.11
C GLU A 155 15.98 -9.27 -14.57
N SER A 156 14.90 -8.54 -14.27
CA SER A 156 14.99 -7.18 -13.72
C SER A 156 15.34 -7.16 -12.23
N TYR A 157 15.96 -6.06 -11.80
CA TYR A 157 16.10 -5.72 -10.38
C TYR A 157 14.87 -4.94 -9.89
N PRO A 158 14.53 -4.99 -8.59
CA PRO A 158 13.35 -4.30 -8.06
C PRO A 158 13.28 -2.80 -8.40
N MET A 159 14.44 -2.13 -8.40
CA MET A 159 14.51 -0.68 -8.69
C MET A 159 14.21 -0.33 -10.15
N MET A 160 14.30 -1.28 -11.08
CA MET A 160 14.00 -1.11 -12.51
C MET A 160 12.50 -1.18 -12.81
N LEU A 161 11.69 -1.61 -11.85
CA LEU A 161 10.24 -1.77 -11.99
C LEU A 161 9.49 -0.53 -11.49
N SER A 162 8.34 -0.21 -12.09
CA SER A 162 7.43 0.81 -11.58
C SER A 162 6.83 0.39 -10.23
N GLY A 163 6.23 1.33 -9.47
CA GLY A 163 5.56 1.03 -8.20
C GLY A 163 4.49 -0.05 -8.32
N GLY A 164 3.62 0.08 -9.32
CA GLY A 164 2.57 -0.89 -9.61
C GLY A 164 3.10 -2.27 -10.04
N MET A 165 4.18 -2.30 -10.84
CA MET A 165 4.83 -3.58 -11.21
C MET A 165 5.43 -4.26 -9.98
N ARG A 166 6.13 -3.52 -9.11
CA ARG A 166 6.67 -4.06 -7.85
C ARG A 166 5.57 -4.65 -6.98
N GLN A 167 4.44 -3.94 -6.83
CA GLN A 167 3.31 -4.44 -6.05
C GLN A 167 2.72 -5.71 -6.63
N ARG A 168 2.56 -5.79 -7.96
CA ARG A 168 2.09 -7.01 -8.64
C ARG A 168 3.06 -8.18 -8.46
N VAL A 169 4.38 -7.95 -8.60
CA VAL A 169 5.40 -8.97 -8.31
C VAL A 169 5.29 -9.45 -6.86
N LEU A 170 5.13 -8.54 -5.90
CA LEU A 170 5.00 -8.89 -4.49
C LEU A 170 3.76 -9.75 -4.21
N ILE A 171 2.63 -9.42 -4.83
CA ILE A 171 1.41 -10.23 -4.79
C ILE A 171 1.69 -11.60 -5.43
N GLY A 172 2.36 -11.64 -6.60
CA GLY A 172 2.79 -12.88 -7.24
C GLY A 172 3.65 -13.75 -6.32
N MET A 173 4.67 -13.17 -5.67
CA MET A 173 5.51 -13.87 -4.69
C MET A 173 4.69 -14.45 -3.54
N ALA A 174 3.68 -13.72 -3.06
CA ALA A 174 2.78 -14.21 -2.02
C ALA A 174 1.90 -15.38 -2.48
N LEU A 175 1.61 -15.49 -3.78
CA LEU A 175 0.76 -16.53 -4.38
C LEU A 175 1.51 -17.77 -4.89
N LEU A 176 2.85 -17.73 -5.00
CA LEU A 176 3.68 -18.81 -5.58
C LEU A 176 3.36 -20.21 -5.02
N ASN A 177 3.03 -20.29 -3.76
CA ASN A 177 2.74 -21.56 -3.10
C ASN A 177 1.23 -21.82 -2.90
N LYS A 178 0.36 -21.06 -3.60
CA LYS A 178 -1.11 -21.19 -3.58
C LYS A 178 -1.68 -21.19 -2.15
N PRO A 179 -1.46 -20.13 -1.36
CA PRO A 179 -1.98 -20.03 -0.01
C PRO A 179 -3.51 -20.05 -0.01
N LYS A 180 -4.12 -20.41 1.13
CA LYS A 180 -5.58 -20.34 1.32
C LYS A 180 -6.00 -19.03 1.96
N LEU A 181 -5.09 -18.38 2.69
CA LEU A 181 -5.30 -17.06 3.30
C LEU A 181 -4.20 -16.10 2.85
N LEU A 182 -4.58 -15.00 2.25
CA LEU A 182 -3.71 -13.85 2.02
C LEU A 182 -4.03 -12.75 3.04
N ILE A 183 -3.02 -12.29 3.73
CA ILE A 183 -3.10 -11.09 4.58
C ILE A 183 -2.47 -9.95 3.79
N ALA A 184 -3.22 -8.90 3.51
CA ALA A 184 -2.74 -7.73 2.78
C ALA A 184 -2.77 -6.50 3.70
N ASP A 185 -1.58 -6.00 4.04
CA ASP A 185 -1.41 -4.83 4.88
C ASP A 185 -1.21 -3.61 3.97
N GLU A 186 -2.26 -2.80 3.83
CA GLU A 186 -2.31 -1.58 3.03
C GLU A 186 -1.76 -1.75 1.58
N PRO A 187 -2.26 -2.71 0.79
CA PRO A 187 -1.60 -3.18 -0.43
C PRO A 187 -1.56 -2.17 -1.59
N GLY A 188 -1.98 -0.95 -1.40
CA GLY A 188 -1.98 0.09 -2.45
C GLY A 188 -1.69 1.50 -1.94
N THR A 189 -1.31 1.68 -0.68
CA THR A 189 -1.16 3.02 -0.07
C THR A 189 -0.04 3.85 -0.69
N ALA A 190 1.00 3.21 -1.24
CA ALA A 190 2.13 3.88 -1.89
C ALA A 190 1.93 4.10 -3.42
N LEU A 191 0.75 3.78 -3.94
CA LEU A 191 0.43 3.85 -5.37
C LEU A 191 -0.51 5.02 -5.67
N ASP A 192 -0.50 5.47 -6.92
CA ASP A 192 -1.55 6.38 -7.40
C ASP A 192 -2.91 5.69 -7.45
N VAL A 193 -3.98 6.49 -7.54
CA VAL A 193 -5.36 6.01 -7.42
C VAL A 193 -5.73 4.98 -8.48
N THR A 194 -5.27 5.17 -9.72
CA THR A 194 -5.55 4.27 -10.84
C THR A 194 -4.87 2.92 -10.63
N THR A 195 -3.57 2.93 -10.34
CA THR A 195 -2.79 1.71 -10.06
C THR A 195 -3.30 1.01 -8.80
N GLN A 196 -3.70 1.76 -7.76
CA GLN A 196 -4.33 1.18 -6.56
C GLN A 196 -5.62 0.43 -6.93
N ASP A 197 -6.48 1.03 -7.75
CA ASP A 197 -7.73 0.42 -8.19
C ASP A 197 -7.51 -0.87 -8.98
N GLU A 198 -6.51 -0.92 -9.83
CA GLU A 198 -6.10 -2.11 -10.56
C GLU A 198 -5.61 -3.23 -9.63
N ILE A 199 -4.82 -2.90 -8.59
CA ILE A 199 -4.36 -3.87 -7.58
C ILE A 199 -5.54 -4.43 -6.78
N LEU A 200 -6.48 -3.59 -6.38
CA LEU A 200 -7.68 -4.03 -5.66
C LEU A 200 -8.57 -4.93 -6.53
N THR A 201 -8.71 -4.61 -7.81
CA THR A 201 -9.44 -5.43 -8.78
C THR A 201 -8.75 -6.78 -8.97
N LEU A 202 -7.40 -6.80 -9.06
CA LEU A 202 -6.63 -8.04 -9.12
C LEU A 202 -6.88 -8.92 -7.88
N LEU A 203 -6.78 -8.35 -6.67
CA LEU A 203 -7.04 -9.09 -5.43
C LEU A 203 -8.46 -9.64 -5.37
N ASN A 204 -9.47 -8.87 -5.82
CA ASN A 204 -10.86 -9.34 -5.91
C ASN A 204 -11.00 -10.55 -6.83
N ASN A 205 -10.38 -10.51 -8.01
CA ASN A 205 -10.42 -11.62 -8.97
C ASN A 205 -9.77 -12.88 -8.38
N LEU A 206 -8.62 -12.74 -7.73
CA LEU A 206 -7.92 -13.85 -7.08
C LEU A 206 -8.77 -14.53 -5.99
N VAL A 207 -9.55 -13.75 -5.21
CA VAL A 207 -10.48 -14.31 -4.23
C VAL A 207 -11.60 -15.08 -4.93
N SER A 208 -12.20 -14.51 -5.98
CA SER A 208 -13.36 -15.09 -6.65
C SER A 208 -12.99 -16.29 -7.53
N GLU A 209 -11.86 -16.26 -8.22
CA GLU A 209 -11.46 -17.26 -9.21
C GLU A 209 -10.62 -18.39 -8.60
N GLU A 210 -9.74 -18.08 -7.64
CA GLU A 210 -8.81 -19.05 -7.06
C GLU A 210 -9.28 -19.57 -5.67
N GLY A 211 -10.42 -19.11 -5.17
CA GLY A 211 -10.93 -19.47 -3.84
C GLY A 211 -10.02 -19.01 -2.70
N LEU A 212 -9.29 -17.93 -2.91
CA LEU A 212 -8.42 -17.32 -1.91
C LEU A 212 -9.28 -16.59 -0.86
N SER A 213 -8.93 -16.71 0.43
CA SER A 213 -9.51 -15.89 1.48
C SER A 213 -8.62 -14.68 1.73
N LEU A 214 -9.20 -13.53 2.02
CA LEU A 214 -8.47 -12.28 2.19
C LEU A 214 -8.73 -11.65 3.57
N LEU A 215 -7.67 -11.35 4.30
CA LEU A 215 -7.70 -10.43 5.44
C LEU A 215 -7.00 -9.13 5.04
N LEU A 216 -7.78 -8.11 4.77
CA LEU A 216 -7.30 -6.80 4.36
C LEU A 216 -7.16 -5.89 5.57
N ILE A 217 -5.97 -5.36 5.78
CA ILE A 217 -5.70 -4.34 6.81
C ILE A 217 -5.53 -3.01 6.10
N THR A 218 -6.34 -2.03 6.46
CA THR A 218 -6.27 -0.70 5.85
C THR A 218 -6.93 0.36 6.71
N HIS A 219 -6.51 1.59 6.55
CA HIS A 219 -7.19 2.77 7.06
C HIS A 219 -8.03 3.48 5.98
N ASN A 220 -7.93 3.04 4.72
CA ASN A 220 -8.67 3.61 3.60
C ASN A 220 -10.08 3.01 3.51
N LEU A 221 -11.08 3.76 3.94
CA LEU A 221 -12.48 3.33 3.95
C LEU A 221 -13.07 3.13 2.54
N GLY A 222 -12.55 3.83 1.52
CA GLY A 222 -12.92 3.60 0.13
C GLY A 222 -12.57 2.19 -0.35
N VAL A 223 -11.37 1.72 0.01
CA VAL A 223 -10.91 0.36 -0.26
C VAL A 223 -11.79 -0.68 0.43
N VAL A 224 -12.11 -0.47 1.73
CA VAL A 224 -12.99 -1.35 2.50
C VAL A 224 -14.38 -1.45 1.87
N ARG A 225 -14.94 -0.31 1.44
CA ARG A 225 -16.25 -0.23 0.79
C ARG A 225 -16.30 -1.02 -0.52
N LYS A 226 -15.19 -1.04 -1.27
CA LYS A 226 -15.08 -1.76 -2.54
C LYS A 226 -14.89 -3.26 -2.36
N MET A 227 -14.14 -3.68 -1.34
CA MET A 227 -13.62 -5.06 -1.26
C MET A 227 -14.25 -5.92 -0.18
N ALA A 228 -14.62 -5.36 0.98
CA ALA A 228 -14.97 -6.17 2.15
C ALA A 228 -16.37 -6.79 2.06
N ASP A 229 -16.47 -8.05 2.48
CA ASP A 229 -17.75 -8.70 2.79
C ASP A 229 -18.14 -8.40 4.24
N ARG A 230 -17.13 -8.45 5.15
CA ARG A 230 -17.26 -8.15 6.57
C ARG A 230 -16.11 -7.26 7.06
N VAL A 231 -16.43 -6.44 8.06
CA VAL A 231 -15.50 -5.46 8.62
C VAL A 231 -15.40 -5.65 10.13
N TYR A 232 -14.18 -5.57 10.63
CA TYR A 232 -13.85 -5.43 12.04
C TYR A 232 -13.26 -4.04 12.26
N VAL A 233 -13.80 -3.31 13.23
CA VAL A 233 -13.31 -1.99 13.63
C VAL A 233 -12.51 -2.15 14.90
N MET A 234 -11.26 -1.71 14.87
CA MET A 234 -10.31 -1.86 15.97
C MET A 234 -9.91 -0.50 16.54
N GLU A 235 -10.03 -0.34 17.85
CA GLU A 235 -9.62 0.84 18.59
C GLU A 235 -8.89 0.42 19.87
N HIS A 236 -7.72 1.01 20.14
CA HIS A 236 -6.94 0.75 21.36
C HIS A 236 -6.80 -0.74 21.72
N GLY A 237 -6.44 -1.56 20.75
CA GLY A 237 -6.22 -3.01 20.94
C GLY A 237 -7.47 -3.86 21.11
N LYS A 238 -8.67 -3.31 20.89
CA LYS A 238 -9.96 -4.01 21.02
C LYS A 238 -10.74 -3.98 19.72
N ILE A 239 -11.49 -5.03 19.42
CA ILE A 239 -12.54 -4.97 18.41
C ILE A 239 -13.75 -4.30 19.05
N VAL A 240 -14.08 -3.10 18.58
CA VAL A 240 -15.18 -2.30 19.12
C VAL A 240 -16.48 -2.51 18.36
N GLU A 241 -16.39 -2.87 17.08
CA GLU A 241 -17.57 -3.21 16.26
C GLU A 241 -17.22 -4.19 15.17
N THR A 242 -18.16 -5.06 14.79
CA THR A 242 -18.08 -5.96 13.64
C THR A 242 -19.42 -6.10 12.96
N GLY A 243 -19.39 -6.27 11.66
CA GLY A 243 -20.60 -6.46 10.86
C GLY A 243 -20.31 -6.62 9.38
N THR A 244 -21.36 -6.85 8.60
CA THR A 244 -21.25 -6.76 7.14
C THR A 244 -20.82 -5.34 6.75
N ARG A 245 -20.14 -5.21 5.61
CA ARG A 245 -19.76 -3.90 5.06
C ARG A 245 -20.90 -2.89 5.15
N ASP A 246 -22.08 -3.28 4.67
CA ASP A 246 -23.23 -2.37 4.63
C ASP A 246 -23.69 -1.90 6.02
N LYS A 247 -23.65 -2.78 7.04
CA LYS A 247 -23.99 -2.38 8.41
C LYS A 247 -23.00 -1.36 8.95
N ILE A 248 -21.70 -1.60 8.78
CA ILE A 248 -20.65 -0.71 9.29
C ILE A 248 -20.72 0.66 8.61
N PHE A 249 -21.00 0.72 7.31
CA PHE A 249 -21.05 1.99 6.57
C PHE A 249 -22.36 2.76 6.69
N LYS A 250 -23.50 2.05 6.80
CA LYS A 250 -24.83 2.70 6.79
C LYS A 250 -25.40 2.93 8.18
N THR A 251 -25.14 1.99 9.11
CA THR A 251 -25.72 2.00 10.46
C THR A 251 -24.70 1.63 11.54
N PRO A 252 -23.59 2.38 11.65
CA PRO A 252 -22.58 2.13 12.67
C PRO A 252 -23.15 2.38 14.07
N LYS A 253 -22.88 1.44 14.99
CA LYS A 253 -23.42 1.49 16.36
C LYS A 253 -22.43 2.11 17.34
N HIS A 254 -21.14 1.77 17.24
CA HIS A 254 -20.11 2.26 18.14
C HIS A 254 -19.76 3.73 17.82
N GLU A 255 -19.53 4.54 18.84
CA GLU A 255 -19.21 5.96 18.68
C GLU A 255 -17.96 6.18 17.81
N TYR A 256 -16.91 5.42 18.06
CA TYR A 256 -15.68 5.47 17.28
C TYR A 256 -15.92 5.14 15.79
N THR A 257 -16.75 4.12 15.50
CA THR A 257 -17.09 3.77 14.12
C THR A 257 -17.84 4.92 13.45
N ARG A 258 -18.77 5.56 14.14
CA ARG A 258 -19.46 6.77 13.63
C ARG A 258 -18.51 7.90 13.32
N LYS A 259 -17.57 8.19 14.24
CA LYS A 259 -16.52 9.20 14.02
C LYS A 259 -15.65 8.85 12.80
N LEU A 260 -15.23 7.59 12.70
CA LEU A 260 -14.39 7.10 11.60
C LEU A 260 -15.11 7.24 10.24
N MET A 261 -16.39 6.84 10.16
CA MET A 261 -17.19 6.97 8.94
C MET A 261 -17.50 8.44 8.61
N GLY A 262 -17.77 9.27 9.62
CA GLY A 262 -18.03 10.70 9.45
C GLY A 262 -16.79 11.53 9.04
N ALA A 263 -15.59 11.00 9.23
CA ALA A 263 -14.35 11.64 8.79
C ALA A 263 -14.12 11.53 7.27
N VAL A 264 -14.86 10.66 6.57
CA VAL A 264 -14.81 10.59 5.10
C VAL A 264 -15.55 11.78 4.51
N PRO A 265 -14.87 12.70 3.81
CA PRO A 265 -15.54 13.82 3.17
C PRO A 265 -16.61 13.31 2.19
N PRO A 266 -17.80 13.91 2.14
CA PRO A 266 -18.77 13.57 1.12
C PRO A 266 -18.20 13.89 -0.26
N LEU A 267 -18.49 13.04 -1.25
CA LEU A 267 -18.00 13.19 -2.63
C LEU A 267 -18.39 14.56 -3.23
N TYR A 268 -19.54 15.07 -2.80
CA TYR A 268 -20.03 16.42 -3.13
C TYR A 268 -20.10 17.21 -1.83
N GLY A 269 -18.97 17.84 -1.46
CA GLY A 269 -18.89 18.69 -0.28
C GLY A 269 -19.85 19.87 -0.32
N LYS A 270 -20.01 20.59 0.81
CA LYS A 270 -20.68 21.90 0.81
C LYS A 270 -19.99 22.79 -0.23
N LYS A 271 -20.76 23.50 -1.06
CA LYS A 271 -20.24 24.49 -1.98
C LYS A 271 -19.26 25.39 -1.22
N VAL A 272 -17.99 25.36 -1.62
CA VAL A 272 -16.99 26.30 -1.10
C VAL A 272 -17.50 27.70 -1.48
N LYS A 273 -17.49 28.65 -0.54
CA LYS A 273 -17.85 30.03 -0.86
C LYS A 273 -16.89 30.50 -1.96
N THR A 274 -17.46 30.88 -3.09
CA THR A 274 -16.70 31.53 -4.17
C THR A 274 -16.21 32.86 -3.62
N ILE A 275 -14.90 33.04 -3.54
CA ILE A 275 -14.28 34.30 -3.17
C ILE A 275 -14.21 35.12 -4.45
N ASP A 276 -14.68 36.38 -4.41
CA ASP A 276 -14.56 37.31 -5.56
C ASP A 276 -13.15 37.91 -5.54
N TYR A 277 -12.32 37.48 -6.48
CA TYR A 277 -10.93 37.93 -6.62
C TYR A 277 -10.75 39.13 -7.55
N LYS A 278 -11.83 39.80 -7.95
CA LYS A 278 -11.75 40.96 -8.85
C LYS A 278 -10.75 42.00 -8.35
N GLY A 279 -9.72 42.23 -9.15
CA GLY A 279 -8.68 43.22 -8.88
C GLY A 279 -7.57 42.82 -7.91
N SER A 280 -7.55 41.55 -7.41
CA SER A 280 -6.45 41.04 -6.58
C SER A 280 -5.31 40.53 -7.46
N VAL A 281 -4.05 40.76 -7.06
CA VAL A 281 -2.88 40.17 -7.69
C VAL A 281 -2.82 38.69 -7.27
N PRO A 282 -2.72 37.74 -8.22
CA PRO A 282 -2.55 36.35 -7.90
C PRO A 282 -1.31 36.06 -7.02
N ALA A 283 -1.42 35.10 -6.12
CA ALA A 283 -0.26 34.68 -5.32
C ALA A 283 0.76 33.94 -6.19
N ILE A 284 0.29 33.09 -7.10
CA ILE A 284 1.13 32.29 -8.00
C ILE A 284 0.49 32.29 -9.38
N GLU A 285 1.27 32.57 -10.42
CA GLU A 285 0.89 32.41 -11.83
C GLU A 285 1.96 31.59 -12.55
N LEU A 286 1.54 30.60 -13.29
CA LEU A 286 2.34 29.89 -14.28
C LEU A 286 1.76 30.24 -15.66
N ASP A 287 2.62 30.66 -16.57
CA ASP A 287 2.25 31.03 -17.95
C ASP A 287 3.06 30.13 -18.90
N SER A 288 2.37 29.18 -19.54
CA SER A 288 2.90 28.28 -20.56
C SER A 288 4.21 27.57 -20.15
N VAL A 289 4.27 27.10 -18.90
CA VAL A 289 5.50 26.56 -18.31
C VAL A 289 5.74 25.14 -18.80
N SER A 290 6.93 24.89 -19.34
CA SER A 290 7.36 23.57 -19.78
C SER A 290 8.69 23.16 -19.16
N LYS A 291 8.85 21.86 -18.87
CA LYS A 291 10.08 21.27 -18.34
C LYS A 291 10.42 19.95 -19.00
N ASN A 292 11.61 19.89 -19.57
CA ASN A 292 12.21 18.67 -20.11
C ASN A 292 13.41 18.26 -19.26
N PHE A 293 13.60 16.96 -19.10
CA PHE A 293 14.82 16.37 -18.53
C PHE A 293 15.52 15.55 -19.62
N GLU A 294 16.82 15.72 -19.73
CA GLU A 294 17.66 14.95 -20.65
C GLU A 294 18.33 13.80 -19.88
N THR A 295 18.18 12.59 -20.40
CA THR A 295 18.90 11.43 -19.91
C THR A 295 19.84 10.95 -21.01
N ARG A 296 21.11 10.80 -20.70
CA ARG A 296 22.10 10.27 -21.63
C ARG A 296 22.27 8.78 -21.40
N SER A 297 22.09 8.00 -22.44
CA SER A 297 22.22 6.54 -22.43
C SER A 297 23.10 6.04 -23.60
N GLY A 298 23.59 4.79 -23.51
CA GLY A 298 24.43 4.14 -24.51
C GLY A 298 25.92 4.20 -24.22
N PHE A 299 26.69 3.38 -24.96
CA PHE A 299 28.15 3.37 -24.93
C PHE A 299 28.65 4.75 -25.35
N PHE A 300 29.47 5.41 -24.53
CA PHE A 300 29.94 6.81 -24.69
C PHE A 300 28.86 7.91 -24.61
N ASN A 301 27.72 7.71 -23.88
CA ASN A 301 26.64 8.73 -23.75
C ASN A 301 26.10 9.25 -25.11
N SER A 302 26.04 8.39 -26.12
CA SER A 302 25.74 8.79 -27.50
C SER A 302 24.26 9.00 -27.80
N LYS A 303 23.35 8.54 -26.92
CA LYS A 303 21.92 8.70 -27.10
C LYS A 303 21.34 9.63 -26.01
N ILE A 304 20.71 10.71 -26.47
CA ILE A 304 19.98 11.65 -25.57
C ILE A 304 18.50 11.32 -25.68
N ASP A 305 17.92 10.86 -24.57
CA ASP A 305 16.48 10.65 -24.43
C ASP A 305 15.93 11.87 -23.66
N ILE A 306 14.92 12.53 -24.27
CA ILE A 306 14.26 13.72 -23.69
C ILE A 306 12.96 13.28 -23.05
N PHE A 307 12.86 13.43 -21.73
CA PHE A 307 11.64 13.21 -20.97
C PHE A 307 10.93 14.54 -20.71
N ARG A 308 9.73 14.71 -21.27
CA ARG A 308 8.87 15.88 -21.04
C ARG A 308 8.12 15.72 -19.74
N ALA A 309 8.55 16.38 -18.68
CA ALA A 309 7.99 16.26 -17.34
C ALA A 309 6.82 17.23 -17.09
N ALA A 310 6.79 18.38 -17.76
CA ALA A 310 5.67 19.31 -17.80
C ALA A 310 5.63 19.92 -19.21
N ASN A 311 4.44 20.13 -19.76
CA ASN A 311 4.27 20.65 -21.10
C ASN A 311 3.12 21.67 -21.11
N ASP A 312 3.46 22.92 -21.39
CA ASP A 312 2.52 24.04 -21.54
C ASP A 312 1.52 24.18 -20.37
N VAL A 313 2.07 24.19 -19.15
CA VAL A 313 1.24 24.27 -17.93
C VAL A 313 0.97 25.73 -17.59
N SER A 314 -0.31 26.10 -17.60
CA SER A 314 -0.78 27.43 -17.15
C SER A 314 -1.77 27.26 -16.02
N LEU A 315 -1.57 27.98 -14.92
CA LEU A 315 -2.49 28.00 -13.78
C LEU A 315 -2.30 29.27 -12.96
N THR A 316 -3.36 29.64 -12.24
CA THR A 316 -3.39 30.80 -11.36
C THR A 316 -3.91 30.38 -9.99
N ILE A 317 -3.19 30.77 -8.93
CA ILE A 317 -3.57 30.55 -7.53
C ILE A 317 -3.66 31.88 -6.83
N ASN A 318 -4.81 32.19 -6.26
CA ASN A 318 -5.00 33.48 -5.56
C ASN A 318 -4.60 33.37 -4.09
N LYS A 319 -4.35 34.51 -3.45
CA LYS A 319 -4.05 34.53 -2.02
C LYS A 319 -5.23 34.01 -1.21
N GLY A 320 -4.94 32.97 -0.36
CA GLY A 320 -5.95 32.33 0.49
C GLY A 320 -6.63 31.11 -0.14
N ASP A 321 -6.30 30.78 -1.41
CA ASP A 321 -6.81 29.56 -2.04
C ASP A 321 -6.16 28.31 -1.45
N ILE A 322 -6.95 27.25 -1.42
CA ILE A 322 -6.46 25.87 -1.29
C ILE A 322 -6.57 25.22 -2.67
N TYR A 323 -5.44 25.13 -3.36
CA TYR A 323 -5.39 24.64 -4.73
C TYR A 323 -4.85 23.20 -4.78
N GLY A 324 -5.59 22.30 -5.40
CA GLY A 324 -5.20 20.90 -5.56
C GLY A 324 -4.73 20.58 -6.97
N ILE A 325 -3.53 20.01 -7.12
CA ILE A 325 -3.05 19.44 -8.38
C ILE A 325 -3.20 17.93 -8.32
N ALA A 326 -4.11 17.38 -9.13
CA ALA A 326 -4.38 15.95 -9.21
C ALA A 326 -3.88 15.35 -10.53
N GLY A 327 -3.59 14.05 -10.53
CA GLY A 327 -3.13 13.31 -11.70
C GLY A 327 -2.39 12.03 -11.31
N GLU A 328 -2.10 11.17 -12.29
CA GLU A 328 -1.39 9.90 -12.09
C GLU A 328 0.08 10.11 -11.69
N SER A 329 0.72 9.04 -11.20
CA SER A 329 2.17 9.06 -10.94
C SER A 329 2.93 9.33 -12.24
N GLY A 330 3.93 10.22 -12.19
CA GLY A 330 4.67 10.62 -13.39
C GLY A 330 4.01 11.73 -14.22
N SER A 331 2.80 12.21 -13.91
CA SER A 331 2.13 13.28 -14.67
C SER A 331 2.72 14.69 -14.52
N GLY A 332 3.83 14.84 -13.80
CA GLY A 332 4.55 16.10 -13.67
C GLY A 332 4.18 16.98 -12.45
N LYS A 333 3.23 16.55 -11.58
CA LYS A 333 2.80 17.34 -10.39
C LYS A 333 3.97 17.83 -9.53
N THR A 334 4.86 16.89 -9.17
CA THR A 334 6.05 17.21 -8.36
C THR A 334 7.00 18.14 -9.11
N THR A 335 7.10 18.04 -10.43
CA THR A 335 7.93 18.94 -11.26
C THR A 335 7.36 20.35 -11.23
N VAL A 336 6.05 20.49 -11.40
CA VAL A 336 5.37 21.80 -11.28
C VAL A 336 5.60 22.41 -9.90
N ALA A 337 5.38 21.62 -8.83
CA ALA A 337 5.64 22.12 -7.47
C ALA A 337 7.11 22.55 -7.27
N LYS A 338 8.07 21.76 -7.76
CA LYS A 338 9.51 22.10 -7.69
C LYS A 338 9.84 23.39 -8.47
N MET A 339 9.19 23.61 -9.60
CA MET A 339 9.39 24.86 -10.38
C MET A 339 8.85 26.08 -9.61
N VAL A 340 7.66 25.98 -9.01
CA VAL A 340 7.10 27.04 -8.15
C VAL A 340 8.01 27.34 -6.95
N LEU A 341 8.61 26.29 -6.34
CA LEU A 341 9.55 26.43 -5.24
C LEU A 341 10.97 26.91 -5.67
N GLY A 342 11.18 27.17 -6.97
CA GLY A 342 12.49 27.58 -7.49
C GLY A 342 13.57 26.51 -7.39
N LEU A 343 13.21 25.24 -7.10
CA LEU A 343 14.14 24.10 -7.01
C LEU A 343 14.51 23.53 -8.39
N THR A 344 13.74 23.88 -9.41
CA THR A 344 13.96 23.46 -10.79
C THR A 344 13.52 24.61 -11.71
N GLU A 345 14.35 24.96 -12.69
CA GLU A 345 14.01 26.01 -13.65
C GLU A 345 13.16 25.43 -14.79
N PRO A 346 12.12 26.15 -15.26
CA PRO A 346 11.42 25.78 -16.47
C PRO A 346 12.35 25.91 -17.70
N ASN A 347 12.08 25.16 -18.76
CA ASN A 347 12.74 25.36 -20.05
C ASN A 347 12.04 26.42 -20.89
N GLN A 348 10.74 26.63 -20.66
CA GLN A 348 9.91 27.62 -21.35
C GLN A 348 8.83 28.11 -20.39
N GLY A 349 8.26 29.29 -20.70
CA GLY A 349 7.24 29.92 -19.91
C GLY A 349 7.78 30.75 -18.74
N GLU A 350 6.89 31.35 -17.98
CA GLU A 350 7.23 32.22 -16.85
C GLU A 350 6.44 31.83 -15.59
N ILE A 351 7.08 31.95 -14.43
CA ILE A 351 6.43 31.79 -13.13
C ILE A 351 6.52 33.10 -12.37
N ARG A 352 5.36 33.60 -11.89
CA ARG A 352 5.27 34.80 -11.09
C ARG A 352 4.74 34.51 -9.70
N LEU A 353 5.33 35.14 -8.69
CA LEU A 353 4.83 35.18 -7.32
C LEU A 353 4.43 36.64 -7.01
N PHE A 354 3.16 36.84 -6.63
CA PHE A 354 2.61 38.17 -6.38
C PHE A 354 2.92 39.18 -7.51
N GLY A 355 2.74 38.73 -8.77
CA GLY A 355 2.99 39.52 -9.97
C GLY A 355 4.47 39.73 -10.34
N ARG A 356 5.42 39.22 -9.57
CA ARG A 356 6.87 39.33 -9.82
C ARG A 356 7.44 38.00 -10.32
N SER A 357 8.19 38.06 -11.44
CA SER A 357 8.90 36.88 -11.97
C SER A 357 9.86 36.28 -10.94
N ILE A 358 9.78 34.97 -10.69
CA ILE A 358 10.64 34.31 -9.72
C ILE A 358 12.12 34.38 -10.07
N ASP A 359 12.47 34.47 -11.35
CA ASP A 359 13.85 34.58 -11.83
C ASP A 359 14.58 35.82 -11.33
N ARG A 360 13.81 36.88 -10.97
CA ARG A 360 14.38 38.11 -10.47
C ARG A 360 14.81 38.09 -9.02
N PHE A 361 14.27 37.15 -8.20
CA PHE A 361 14.53 37.13 -6.77
C PHE A 361 14.64 35.76 -6.14
N LYS A 362 14.59 34.67 -6.94
CA LYS A 362 14.85 33.31 -6.44
C LYS A 362 16.20 33.24 -5.70
N GLY A 363 16.26 32.48 -4.63
CA GLY A 363 17.47 32.37 -3.78
C GLY A 363 17.65 33.48 -2.74
N THR A 364 16.87 34.56 -2.80
CA THR A 364 16.92 35.63 -1.78
C THR A 364 16.17 35.24 -0.50
N SER A 365 16.43 35.98 0.58
CA SER A 365 15.69 35.78 1.85
C SER A 365 14.22 36.15 1.69
N GLU A 366 13.88 37.10 0.84
CA GLU A 366 12.50 37.50 0.50
C GLU A 366 11.76 36.33 -0.16
N PHE A 367 12.35 35.69 -1.18
CA PHE A 367 11.77 34.53 -1.84
C PHE A 367 11.47 33.39 -0.86
N ARG A 368 12.45 33.05 0.01
CA ARG A 368 12.26 31.98 1.02
C ARG A 368 11.11 32.27 1.98
N LYS A 369 10.92 33.55 2.39
CA LYS A 369 9.80 33.93 3.25
C LYS A 369 8.44 33.84 2.58
N LEU A 370 8.38 33.99 1.26
CA LEU A 370 7.12 33.91 0.49
C LEU A 370 6.67 32.49 0.21
N ILE A 371 7.61 31.53 0.15
CA ILE A 371 7.35 30.13 -0.21
C ILE A 371 7.37 29.16 0.99
N GLN A 372 7.62 29.63 2.18
CA GLN A 372 7.46 28.89 3.43
C GLN A 372 5.99 28.89 3.86
#